data_3d36919719753560c21139ab55e12bfa
#
_entry.id   3d36919719753560c21139ab55e12bfa
#
_cell.length_a   1.000
_cell.length_b   1.000
_cell.length_c   1.000
_cell.angle_alpha   90.00
_cell.angle_beta   90.00
_cell.angle_gamma   90.00
#
_symmetry.space_group_name_H-M   'P 1'
#
loop_
_entity.id
_entity.type
_entity.pdbx_description
1 polymer ?
#
loop_
_entity_poly.entity_id
_entity_poly.type
_entity_poly.pdbx_seq_one_letter_code
_entity_poly.pdbx_strand_id
1 'polypeptide(L)'
;MHTIVHLDKDLREDYFPSIQTQVFDRFYKEIHNVDGAIFLGNPKGIQPSELKYFQTKPRKERESKILKLLHKAENVAEDVYDQIGVRFVANTRMDCLRVLKFLRDHNIVIPANLKPSRTRNSLVDPFLYRRVWREARSDMQRGALTNTKEVDVFVEKKLLEALGEKVDRSNKRDSVRNLFSADSYT
;
A
#
# COMPACT_ATOMS: atom_id res chain seq x y z
N MET A 1 -3.24 32.77 -12.80
CA MET A 1 -3.00 33.55 -11.57
C MET A 1 -3.83 33.06 -10.37
N HIS A 2 -5.13 32.80 -10.51
CA HIS A 2 -6.01 32.37 -9.40
C HIS A 2 -5.48 31.11 -8.66
N THR A 3 -5.01 30.12 -9.39
CA THR A 3 -4.51 28.84 -8.84
C THR A 3 -3.27 29.02 -7.95
N ILE A 4 -2.38 29.93 -8.30
CA ILE A 4 -1.15 30.21 -7.53
C ILE A 4 -1.50 30.89 -6.19
N VAL A 5 -2.44 31.85 -6.24
CA VAL A 5 -2.90 32.56 -5.03
C VAL A 5 -3.61 31.63 -4.05
N HIS A 6 -4.35 30.64 -4.55
CA HIS A 6 -4.99 29.63 -3.70
C HIS A 6 -3.97 28.69 -3.03
N LEU A 7 -2.90 28.35 -3.72
CA LEU A 7 -1.81 27.54 -3.14
C LEU A 7 -1.05 28.31 -2.06
N ASP A 8 -0.81 29.61 -2.27
CA ASP A 8 -0.03 30.44 -1.34
C ASP A 8 -0.84 30.88 -0.10
N LYS A 9 -2.18 30.87 -0.18
CA LYS A 9 -3.09 31.24 0.93
C LYS A 9 -3.71 30.02 1.63
N ASP A 10 -3.28 28.81 1.31
CA ASP A 10 -3.77 27.61 1.99
C ASP A 10 -3.18 27.54 3.40
N LEU A 11 -3.98 27.84 4.41
CA LEU A 11 -3.61 27.75 5.83
C LEU A 11 -3.04 26.36 6.20
N ARG A 12 -3.35 25.34 5.42
CA ARG A 12 -2.79 23.99 5.59
C ARG A 12 -1.28 23.95 5.32
N GLU A 13 -0.74 24.91 4.57
CA GLU A 13 0.69 24.99 4.27
C GLU A 13 1.52 25.19 5.55
N ASP A 14 1.07 26.00 6.48
CA ASP A 14 1.80 26.33 7.72
C ASP A 14 1.86 25.13 8.67
N TYR A 15 0.81 24.32 8.70
CA TYR A 15 0.71 23.13 9.57
C TYR A 15 1.21 21.85 8.92
N PHE A 16 1.49 21.89 7.61
CA PHE A 16 1.83 20.71 6.85
C PHE A 16 3.08 19.96 7.36
N PRO A 17 4.18 20.63 7.75
CA PRO A 17 5.35 19.94 8.31
C PRO A 17 5.01 19.15 9.57
N SER A 18 4.19 19.72 10.45
CA SER A 18 3.74 19.05 11.67
C SER A 18 2.86 17.83 11.34
N ILE A 19 1.93 17.97 10.41
CA ILE A 19 1.07 16.87 9.96
C ILE A 19 1.91 15.77 9.32
N GLN A 20 2.87 16.14 8.47
CA GLN A 20 3.76 15.18 7.82
C GLN A 20 4.56 14.37 8.85
N THR A 21 5.15 15.02 9.83
CA THR A 21 5.88 14.36 10.91
C THR A 21 4.98 13.41 11.67
N GLN A 22 3.80 13.85 12.10
CA GLN A 22 2.86 13.00 12.83
C GLN A 22 2.42 11.76 12.02
N VAL A 23 2.22 11.92 10.71
CA VAL A 23 1.85 10.80 9.84
C VAL A 23 3.02 9.84 9.71
N PHE A 24 4.22 10.32 9.42
CA PHE A 24 5.39 9.46 9.24
C PHE A 24 5.81 8.76 10.53
N ASP A 25 5.73 9.41 11.67
CA ASP A 25 6.05 8.82 12.97
C ASP A 25 5.17 7.62 13.30
N ARG A 26 3.90 7.63 12.85
CA ARG A 26 3.03 6.45 12.99
C ARG A 26 3.56 5.24 12.25
N PHE A 27 4.14 5.45 11.06
CA PHE A 27 4.75 4.37 10.29
C PHE A 27 6.09 3.94 10.88
N TYR A 28 6.96 4.91 11.21
CA TYR A 28 8.30 4.60 11.73
C TYR A 28 8.28 3.83 13.05
N LYS A 29 7.28 4.06 13.89
CA LYS A 29 7.09 3.29 15.14
C LYS A 29 6.81 1.81 14.89
N GLU A 30 6.21 1.49 13.77
CA GLU A 30 5.77 0.14 13.42
C GLU A 30 6.73 -0.56 12.43
N ILE A 31 7.74 0.15 11.93
CA ILE A 31 8.76 -0.43 11.05
C ILE A 31 9.93 -0.90 11.89
N HIS A 32 10.21 -2.19 11.84
CA HIS A 32 11.30 -2.84 12.56
C HIS A 32 12.27 -3.48 11.59
N ASN A 33 13.58 -3.30 11.85
CA ASN A 33 14.64 -3.98 11.11
C ASN A 33 15.25 -5.06 12.02
N VAL A 34 15.13 -6.31 11.62
CA VAL A 34 15.66 -7.46 12.35
C VAL A 34 16.45 -8.33 11.37
N ASP A 35 17.72 -8.52 11.64
CA ASP A 35 18.65 -9.33 10.82
C ASP A 35 18.67 -8.94 9.32
N GLY A 36 18.52 -7.65 9.03
CA GLY A 36 18.49 -7.11 7.67
C GLY A 36 17.15 -7.25 6.95
N ALA A 37 16.15 -7.86 7.57
CA ALA A 37 14.78 -7.91 7.07
C ALA A 37 13.93 -6.79 7.69
N ILE A 38 13.08 -6.18 6.88
CA ILE A 38 12.19 -5.09 7.30
C ILE A 38 10.81 -5.67 7.59
N PHE A 39 10.27 -5.37 8.75
CA PHE A 39 8.94 -5.82 9.16
C PHE A 39 8.03 -4.64 9.49
N LEU A 40 6.76 -4.77 9.14
CA LEU A 40 5.69 -3.90 9.59
C LEU A 40 4.95 -4.58 10.75
N GLY A 41 4.91 -3.91 11.91
CA GLY A 41 4.37 -4.46 13.14
C GLY A 41 5.39 -5.36 13.86
N ASN A 42 4.93 -6.08 14.89
CA ASN A 42 5.82 -6.90 15.70
C ASN A 42 6.43 -8.08 14.91
N PRO A 43 7.77 -8.13 14.74
CA PRO A 43 8.44 -9.20 14.00
C PRO A 43 8.23 -10.60 14.60
N LYS A 44 7.99 -10.66 15.93
CA LYS A 44 7.71 -11.89 16.67
C LYS A 44 6.21 -12.19 16.79
N GLY A 45 5.37 -11.44 16.09
CA GLY A 45 3.93 -11.62 16.09
C GLY A 45 3.49 -12.88 15.33
N ILE A 46 2.20 -13.21 15.45
CA ILE A 46 1.62 -14.41 14.79
C ILE A 46 1.72 -14.33 13.27
N GLN A 47 1.64 -13.13 12.71
CA GLN A 47 1.68 -12.88 11.26
C GLN A 47 2.46 -11.59 10.96
N PRO A 48 3.79 -11.59 11.09
CA PRO A 48 4.59 -10.43 10.74
C PRO A 48 4.49 -10.16 9.23
N SER A 49 4.39 -8.89 8.85
CA SER A 49 4.42 -8.48 7.44
C SER A 49 5.85 -8.13 7.06
N GLU A 50 6.52 -9.06 6.38
CA GLU A 50 7.85 -8.81 5.86
C GLU A 50 7.77 -7.92 4.62
N LEU A 51 8.61 -6.88 4.61
CA LEU A 51 8.72 -5.92 3.53
C LEU A 51 10.08 -6.08 2.84
N LYS A 52 10.06 -6.05 1.53
CA LYS A 52 11.26 -5.91 0.73
C LYS A 52 11.83 -4.50 0.81
N TYR A 53 10.93 -3.52 0.90
CA TYR A 53 11.30 -2.12 0.87
C TYR A 53 10.20 -1.25 1.49
N PHE A 54 10.62 -0.24 2.23
CA PHE A 54 9.75 0.80 2.78
C PHE A 54 10.33 2.17 2.45
N GLN A 55 9.51 3.07 1.99
CA GLN A 55 9.91 4.44 1.65
C GLN A 55 8.81 5.43 2.00
N THR A 56 9.21 6.54 2.57
CA THR A 56 8.37 7.74 2.67
C THR A 56 8.82 8.75 1.64
N LYS A 57 7.86 9.37 0.96
CA LYS A 57 8.12 10.52 0.08
C LYS A 57 7.69 11.77 0.82
N PRO A 58 8.58 12.73 1.02
CA PRO A 58 8.23 14.01 1.59
C PRO A 58 7.26 14.77 0.67
N ARG A 59 6.81 15.90 1.15
CA ARG A 59 5.94 16.81 0.38
C ARG A 59 6.54 17.13 -1.00
N LYS A 60 5.69 17.17 -2.01
CA LYS A 60 6.06 17.66 -3.35
C LYS A 60 6.42 19.12 -3.29
N GLU A 61 7.48 19.49 -4.00
CA GLU A 61 7.89 20.88 -4.16
C GLU A 61 6.79 21.70 -4.84
N ARG A 62 6.78 23.00 -4.55
CA ARG A 62 5.76 23.95 -5.03
C ARG A 62 5.66 23.96 -6.56
N GLU A 63 6.80 23.96 -7.26
CA GLU A 63 6.86 23.95 -8.72
C GLU A 63 6.19 22.70 -9.30
N SER A 64 6.45 21.53 -8.72
CA SER A 64 5.84 20.26 -9.14
C SER A 64 4.32 20.27 -8.94
N LYS A 65 3.81 20.96 -7.91
CA LYS A 65 2.36 21.11 -7.68
C LYS A 65 1.74 22.00 -8.75
N ILE A 66 2.39 23.13 -9.06
CA ILE A 66 1.92 24.08 -10.07
C ILE A 66 1.87 23.39 -11.45
N LEU A 67 2.93 22.68 -11.85
CA LEU A 67 2.97 21.95 -13.11
C LEU A 67 1.86 20.90 -13.19
N LYS A 68 1.61 20.16 -12.10
CA LYS A 68 0.54 19.16 -12.06
C LYS A 68 -0.86 19.77 -12.19
N LEU A 69 -1.08 20.96 -11.64
CA LEU A 69 -2.34 21.68 -11.76
C LEU A 69 -2.53 22.25 -13.17
N LEU A 70 -1.44 22.72 -13.80
CA LEU A 70 -1.48 23.24 -15.15
C LEU A 70 -1.73 22.17 -16.21
N HIS A 71 -1.20 20.95 -16.00
CA HIS A 71 -1.37 19.83 -16.93
C HIS A 71 -2.76 19.18 -16.90
N LYS A 72 -3.53 19.39 -15.85
CA LYS A 72 -4.87 18.83 -15.67
C LYS A 72 -5.87 19.96 -15.44
N ALA A 73 -6.49 20.43 -16.52
CA ALA A 73 -7.48 21.51 -16.47
C ALA A 73 -8.67 21.23 -15.53
N GLU A 74 -8.93 19.96 -15.22
CA GLU A 74 -10.02 19.54 -14.33
C GLU A 74 -9.65 19.52 -12.84
N ASN A 75 -8.38 19.75 -12.48
CA ASN A 75 -7.95 19.73 -11.09
C ASN A 75 -8.15 21.08 -10.44
N VAL A 76 -9.12 21.17 -9.54
CA VAL A 76 -9.21 22.28 -8.59
C VAL A 76 -8.05 22.19 -7.62
N ALA A 77 -7.48 23.32 -7.20
CA ALA A 77 -6.35 23.37 -6.25
C ALA A 77 -6.63 22.61 -4.94
N GLU A 78 -7.90 22.56 -4.53
CA GLU A 78 -8.38 21.79 -3.38
C GLU A 78 -8.26 20.27 -3.55
N ASP A 79 -8.14 19.77 -4.77
CA ASP A 79 -8.07 18.37 -5.11
C ASP A 79 -6.63 17.82 -5.17
N VAL A 80 -5.63 18.54 -4.70
CA VAL A 80 -4.25 18.03 -4.59
C VAL A 80 -4.10 17.17 -3.34
N TYR A 81 -4.61 15.94 -3.42
CA TYR A 81 -4.56 14.98 -2.29
C TYR A 81 -3.19 14.32 -2.08
N ASP A 82 -2.34 14.35 -3.09
CA ASP A 82 -1.07 13.65 -3.15
C ASP A 82 0.07 14.53 -2.58
N GLN A 83 -0.07 14.89 -1.32
CA GLN A 83 0.88 15.76 -0.63
C GLN A 83 2.08 15.00 -0.08
N ILE A 84 1.84 13.83 0.48
CA ILE A 84 2.83 12.91 1.04
C ILE A 84 2.58 11.51 0.51
N GLY A 85 3.63 10.74 0.36
CA GLY A 85 3.54 9.36 -0.09
C GLY A 85 4.22 8.41 0.88
N VAL A 86 3.63 7.24 1.04
CA VAL A 86 4.24 6.10 1.72
C VAL A 86 4.19 4.91 0.79
N ARG A 87 5.32 4.26 0.60
CA ARG A 87 5.46 3.11 -0.29
C ARG A 87 5.89 1.89 0.51
N PHE A 88 5.09 0.84 0.42
CA PHE A 88 5.42 -0.49 0.91
C PHE A 88 5.64 -1.41 -0.29
N VAL A 89 6.74 -2.11 -0.31
CA VAL A 89 7.02 -3.17 -1.28
C VAL A 89 7.18 -4.46 -0.51
N ALA A 90 6.34 -5.43 -0.79
CA ALA A 90 6.34 -6.73 -0.14
C ALA A 90 6.78 -7.84 -1.11
N ASN A 91 7.10 -9.01 -0.58
CA ASN A 91 7.56 -10.15 -1.37
C ASN A 91 6.40 -10.86 -2.08
N THR A 92 5.23 -10.90 -1.45
CA THR A 92 4.05 -11.63 -1.94
C THR A 92 2.80 -10.76 -1.92
N ARG A 93 1.76 -11.16 -2.65
CA ARG A 93 0.43 -10.53 -2.60
C ARG A 93 -0.19 -10.68 -1.21
N MET A 94 0.06 -11.82 -0.56
CA MET A 94 -0.42 -12.05 0.80
C MET A 94 0.20 -11.08 1.80
N ASP A 95 1.48 -10.77 1.68
CA ASP A 95 2.13 -9.75 2.52
C ASP A 95 1.55 -8.35 2.28
N CYS A 96 1.24 -8.00 1.03
CA CYS A 96 0.53 -6.74 0.75
C CYS A 96 -0.85 -6.68 1.39
N LEU A 97 -1.61 -7.77 1.38
CA LEU A 97 -2.91 -7.83 2.07
C LEU A 97 -2.75 -7.71 3.59
N ARG A 98 -1.67 -8.26 4.16
CA ARG A 98 -1.34 -8.09 5.57
C ARG A 98 -0.99 -6.64 5.90
N VAL A 99 -0.21 -5.99 5.04
CA VAL A 99 0.07 -4.55 5.17
C VAL A 99 -1.24 -3.76 5.21
N LEU A 100 -2.15 -3.99 4.27
CA LEU A 100 -3.46 -3.32 4.25
C LEU A 100 -4.26 -3.59 5.52
N LYS A 101 -4.30 -4.86 5.94
CA LYS A 101 -4.97 -5.25 7.18
C LYS A 101 -4.38 -4.51 8.38
N PHE A 102 -3.05 -4.50 8.49
CA PHE A 102 -2.34 -3.80 9.56
C PHE A 102 -2.70 -2.32 9.60
N LEU A 103 -2.61 -1.62 8.46
CA LEU A 103 -2.89 -0.19 8.37
C LEU A 103 -4.34 0.15 8.77
N ARG A 104 -5.28 -0.71 8.42
CA ARG A 104 -6.68 -0.58 8.83
C ARG A 104 -6.87 -0.84 10.33
N ASP A 105 -6.34 -1.95 10.82
CA ASP A 105 -6.55 -2.39 12.21
C ASP A 105 -5.89 -1.44 13.23
N HIS A 106 -4.82 -0.72 12.81
CA HIS A 106 -4.16 0.31 13.62
C HIS A 106 -4.69 1.73 13.32
N ASN A 107 -5.79 1.85 12.57
CA ASN A 107 -6.39 3.15 12.20
C ASN A 107 -5.39 4.14 11.53
N ILE A 108 -4.37 3.62 10.85
CA ILE A 108 -3.45 4.45 10.06
C ILE A 108 -4.13 4.87 8.76
N VAL A 109 -4.86 3.93 8.15
CA VAL A 109 -5.72 4.19 6.99
C VAL A 109 -7.17 3.88 7.38
N ILE A 110 -8.03 4.88 7.25
CA ILE A 110 -9.46 4.76 7.53
C ILE A 110 -10.19 4.60 6.19
N PRO A 111 -10.88 3.45 5.95
CA PRO A 111 -11.53 3.19 4.67
C PRO A 111 -12.54 4.26 4.25
N ALA A 112 -13.24 4.88 5.20
CA ALA A 112 -14.19 5.96 4.92
C ALA A 112 -13.54 7.21 4.32
N ASN A 113 -12.23 7.41 4.55
CA ASN A 113 -11.48 8.56 4.04
C ASN A 113 -10.81 8.26 2.69
N LEU A 114 -10.97 7.06 2.14
CA LEU A 114 -10.44 6.73 0.82
C LEU A 114 -11.31 7.37 -0.26
N LYS A 115 -10.66 8.01 -1.25
CA LYS A 115 -11.36 8.52 -2.44
C LYS A 115 -11.41 7.42 -3.50
N PRO A 116 -12.61 6.86 -3.83
CA PRO A 116 -12.70 5.73 -4.77
C PRO A 116 -12.10 6.03 -6.13
N SER A 117 -12.29 7.25 -6.65
CA SER A 117 -11.73 7.70 -7.95
C SER A 117 -10.20 7.77 -7.97
N ARG A 118 -9.56 7.75 -6.82
CA ARG A 118 -8.11 7.78 -6.65
C ARG A 118 -7.54 6.46 -6.12
N THR A 119 -8.40 5.48 -5.86
CA THR A 119 -8.02 4.16 -5.35
C THR A 119 -8.01 3.16 -6.49
N ARG A 120 -6.89 2.47 -6.68
CA ARG A 120 -6.75 1.41 -7.69
C ARG A 120 -6.31 0.11 -7.01
N ASN A 121 -7.05 -0.95 -7.26
CA ASN A 121 -6.67 -2.29 -6.87
C ASN A 121 -6.26 -3.08 -8.11
N SER A 122 -4.95 -3.33 -8.25
CA SER A 122 -4.39 -4.23 -9.26
C SER A 122 -3.76 -5.48 -8.63
N LEU A 123 -3.93 -5.66 -7.32
CA LEU A 123 -3.26 -6.70 -6.56
C LEU A 123 -3.98 -8.04 -6.70
N VAL A 124 -5.28 -8.05 -6.45
CA VAL A 124 -6.09 -9.27 -6.44
C VAL A 124 -7.56 -8.96 -6.77
N ASP A 125 -8.18 -9.82 -7.53
CA ASP A 125 -9.63 -9.81 -7.71
C ASP A 125 -10.31 -10.30 -6.41
N PRO A 126 -11.21 -9.53 -5.79
CA PRO A 126 -11.86 -9.90 -4.54
C PRO A 126 -12.69 -11.18 -4.64
N PHE A 127 -13.34 -11.45 -5.79
CA PHE A 127 -14.14 -12.65 -5.99
C PHE A 127 -13.26 -13.89 -6.10
N LEU A 128 -12.17 -13.77 -6.86
CA LEU A 128 -11.17 -14.82 -6.99
C LEU A 128 -10.53 -15.13 -5.63
N TYR A 129 -10.13 -14.10 -4.88
CA TYR A 129 -9.56 -14.25 -3.56
C TYR A 129 -10.51 -15.00 -2.61
N ARG A 130 -11.79 -14.62 -2.58
CA ARG A 130 -12.80 -15.29 -1.73
C ARG A 130 -12.98 -16.77 -2.10
N ARG A 131 -12.88 -17.11 -3.38
CA ARG A 131 -12.96 -18.50 -3.85
C ARG A 131 -11.77 -19.31 -3.35
N VAL A 132 -10.56 -18.81 -3.62
CA VAL A 132 -9.31 -19.46 -3.20
C VAL A 132 -9.22 -19.59 -1.69
N TRP A 133 -9.65 -18.56 -0.96
CA TRP A 133 -9.67 -18.59 0.49
C TRP A 133 -10.64 -19.64 1.07
N ARG A 134 -11.79 -19.87 0.42
CA ARG A 134 -12.70 -20.96 0.82
C ARG A 134 -12.08 -22.34 0.62
N GLU A 135 -11.35 -22.55 -0.47
CA GLU A 135 -10.59 -23.76 -0.72
C GLU A 135 -9.54 -23.98 0.38
N ALA A 136 -8.71 -22.97 0.64
CA ALA A 136 -7.69 -23.03 1.68
C ALA A 136 -8.27 -23.35 3.06
N ARG A 137 -9.39 -22.72 3.42
CA ARG A 137 -10.10 -23.01 4.70
C ARG A 137 -10.58 -24.47 4.76
N SER A 138 -11.11 -25.00 3.67
CA SER A 138 -11.53 -26.40 3.60
C SER A 138 -10.35 -27.36 3.80
N ASP A 139 -9.19 -27.03 3.20
CA ASP A 139 -7.97 -27.85 3.32
C ASP A 139 -7.35 -27.75 4.73
N MET A 140 -7.44 -26.58 5.38
CA MET A 140 -7.09 -26.45 6.79
C MET A 140 -7.97 -27.33 7.70
N GLN A 141 -9.29 -27.36 7.47
CA GLN A 141 -10.21 -28.19 8.23
C GLN A 141 -9.97 -29.68 8.04
N ARG A 142 -9.48 -30.10 6.87
CA ARG A 142 -9.08 -31.48 6.57
C ARG A 142 -7.67 -31.84 7.07
N GLY A 143 -6.94 -30.87 7.62
CA GLY A 143 -5.57 -31.05 8.07
C GLY A 143 -4.53 -31.12 6.94
N ALA A 144 -4.90 -30.78 5.72
CA ALA A 144 -3.99 -30.74 4.56
C ALA A 144 -3.06 -29.51 4.60
N LEU A 145 -3.49 -28.42 5.26
CA LEU A 145 -2.71 -27.24 5.53
C LEU A 145 -2.65 -27.03 7.04
N THR A 146 -1.45 -27.06 7.62
CA THR A 146 -1.27 -27.11 9.08
C THR A 146 -0.78 -25.80 9.66
N ASN A 147 -0.10 -24.97 8.87
CA ASN A 147 0.47 -23.72 9.33
C ASN A 147 0.19 -22.55 8.39
N THR A 148 0.35 -21.34 8.90
CA THR A 148 0.08 -20.12 8.17
C THR A 148 0.92 -19.96 6.90
N LYS A 149 2.17 -20.41 6.93
CA LYS A 149 3.06 -20.32 5.76
C LYS A 149 2.59 -21.22 4.61
N GLU A 150 2.13 -22.43 4.93
CA GLU A 150 1.54 -23.34 3.92
C GLU A 150 0.29 -22.74 3.30
N VAL A 151 -0.57 -22.13 4.12
CA VAL A 151 -1.77 -21.43 3.63
C VAL A 151 -1.40 -20.31 2.70
N ASP A 152 -0.40 -19.50 3.04
CA ASP A 152 0.06 -18.39 2.22
C ASP A 152 0.59 -18.86 0.86
N VAL A 153 1.45 -19.87 0.88
CA VAL A 153 2.00 -20.46 -0.35
C VAL A 153 0.88 -21.04 -1.23
N PHE A 154 -0.07 -21.73 -0.63
CA PHE A 154 -1.22 -22.28 -1.34
C PHE A 154 -2.06 -21.19 -1.99
N VAL A 155 -2.43 -20.17 -1.22
CA VAL A 155 -3.26 -19.05 -1.71
C VAL A 155 -2.53 -18.28 -2.81
N GLU A 156 -1.24 -17.94 -2.60
CA GLU A 156 -0.44 -17.24 -3.61
C GLU A 156 -0.35 -18.02 -4.92
N LYS A 157 -0.06 -19.33 -4.83
CA LYS A 157 0.02 -20.21 -5.99
C LYS A 157 -1.30 -20.22 -6.76
N LYS A 158 -2.42 -20.44 -6.08
CA LYS A 158 -3.76 -20.45 -6.68
C LYS A 158 -4.16 -19.12 -7.33
N LEU A 159 -3.79 -18.00 -6.69
CA LEU A 159 -4.01 -16.68 -7.27
C LEU A 159 -3.20 -16.46 -8.55
N LEU A 160 -1.94 -16.90 -8.56
CA LEU A 160 -1.07 -16.82 -9.73
C LEU A 160 -1.57 -17.69 -10.89
N GLU A 161 -1.94 -18.92 -10.60
CA GLU A 161 -2.52 -19.85 -11.58
C GLU A 161 -3.78 -19.28 -12.23
N ALA A 162 -4.67 -18.74 -11.40
CA ALA A 162 -5.94 -18.21 -11.87
C ALA A 162 -5.81 -16.91 -12.67
N LEU A 163 -4.74 -16.15 -12.46
CA LEU A 163 -4.42 -14.94 -13.24
C LEU A 163 -3.66 -15.27 -14.52
N GLY A 164 -3.34 -16.53 -14.77
CA GLY A 164 -2.54 -16.96 -15.92
C GLY A 164 -1.08 -16.49 -15.86
N GLU A 165 -0.62 -16.03 -14.71
CA GLU A 165 0.76 -15.61 -14.50
C GLU A 165 1.65 -16.84 -14.38
N LYS A 166 2.54 -17.03 -15.34
CA LYS A 166 3.60 -18.05 -15.21
C LYS A 166 4.56 -17.59 -14.11
N VAL A 167 4.76 -18.44 -13.10
CA VAL A 167 5.76 -18.23 -12.06
C VAL A 167 7.13 -18.36 -12.71
N ASP A 168 7.65 -17.27 -13.26
CA ASP A 168 9.04 -17.21 -13.69
C ASP A 168 9.91 -17.06 -12.45
N ARG A 169 10.56 -18.15 -12.05
CA ARG A 169 11.50 -18.20 -10.92
C ARG A 169 12.70 -17.27 -11.10
N SER A 170 12.96 -16.79 -12.32
CA SER A 170 14.09 -15.91 -12.65
C SER A 170 13.78 -14.44 -12.42
N ASN A 171 12.52 -14.03 -12.37
CA ASN A 171 12.12 -12.63 -12.35
C ASN A 171 11.51 -12.20 -11.01
N LYS A 172 12.31 -12.24 -9.95
CA LYS A 172 11.96 -11.67 -8.62
C LYS A 172 11.67 -10.16 -8.64
N ARG A 173 11.66 -9.50 -9.81
CA ARG A 173 11.54 -8.03 -9.93
C ARG A 173 10.11 -7.51 -9.97
N ASP A 174 9.11 -8.33 -10.34
CA ASP A 174 7.72 -7.90 -10.47
C ASP A 174 6.86 -8.20 -9.23
N SER A 175 7.50 -8.28 -8.10
CA SER A 175 6.80 -8.43 -6.85
C SER A 175 5.96 -7.18 -6.56
N VAL A 176 4.70 -7.35 -6.64
CA VAL A 176 3.63 -6.61 -5.97
C VAL A 176 3.74 -5.08 -6.01
N ARG A 177 2.99 -4.48 -6.93
CA ARG A 177 2.81 -3.03 -6.99
C ARG A 177 2.12 -2.52 -5.73
N ASN A 178 2.65 -1.44 -5.25
CA ASN A 178 2.18 -0.73 -4.08
C ASN A 178 0.75 -0.19 -4.29
N LEU A 179 -0.17 -0.52 -3.41
CA LEU A 179 -1.56 -0.04 -3.45
C LEU A 179 -1.72 1.47 -3.20
N PHE A 180 -0.70 2.09 -2.61
CA PHE A 180 -0.70 3.51 -2.24
C PHE A 180 0.24 4.34 -3.10
N SER A 181 0.81 3.79 -4.15
CA SER A 181 1.70 4.53 -5.04
C SER A 181 0.88 5.48 -5.92
N ALA A 182 1.14 6.75 -5.78
CA ALA A 182 0.57 7.78 -6.64
C ALA A 182 1.16 7.78 -8.07
N ASP A 183 2.18 6.98 -8.34
CA ASP A 183 2.89 6.92 -9.61
C ASP A 183 2.12 6.15 -10.71
N SER A 184 0.90 5.71 -10.45
CA SER A 184 0.04 5.06 -11.44
C SER A 184 -0.79 6.04 -12.28
N TYR A 185 -0.42 7.32 -12.29
CA TYR A 185 -1.03 8.33 -13.14
C TYR A 185 0.01 8.89 -14.13
N THR A 186 0.29 8.16 -15.16
CA THR A 186 0.71 8.66 -16.47
C THR A 186 -0.45 8.50 -17.43
#